data_fb645634fbad915376f109e75a62d44d
#
_entry.id   fb645634fbad915376f109e75a62d44d
#
_cell.length_a   1.000
_cell.length_b   1.000
_cell.length_c   1.000
_cell.angle_alpha   90.00
_cell.angle_beta   90.00
_cell.angle_gamma   90.00
#
_symmetry.space_group_name_H-M   'P 1'
#
loop_
_entity.id
_entity.type
_entity.pdbx_description
1 polymer ?
#
loop_
_entity_poly.entity_id
_entity_poly.type
_entity_poly.pdbx_seq_one_letter_code
_entity_poly.pdbx_strand_id
1 'polypeptide(L)'
;MSKAQDARSTATLLLPATYTVQEVFGFPSQLPLAGFAPGHPLVPKATPGYVWDAKIAKDFVEWLTEPNPDPLWIAGPTGCGKTDALKNVFAALNTPTVIVSAKSSTEPDDILGRVQLRNGNTIFVPGNLLLAYEKGYAIIFDEIDGYNPEVLMACHRLLERAVVTLDDGTVIKPASRIYMAATANTRGDGQGSDVYTATNIFNLASLNRFEKWEMTYPPAEVEEQILENTFSGKLQTTIMKAMVKTATDIRRAYLDGNCPGPISVRDLLRWGRKLIQAWNRKDVAPLYHSFDKAFGFGVDPHVRAMLHTLIQTNFGVPAPQIEGVTP
;
A
#
# COMPACT_ATOMS: atom_id res chain seq x y z
N MET A 1 27.08 -0.10 -27.90
CA MET A 1 25.82 0.66 -27.82
C MET A 1 24.97 0.01 -26.74
N SER A 2 24.80 0.68 -25.63
CA SER A 2 24.35 0.09 -24.37
C SER A 2 22.83 0.23 -24.20
N LYS A 3 22.17 -0.76 -23.58
CA LYS A 3 20.73 -0.80 -23.21
C LYS A 3 20.19 0.44 -22.49
N ALA A 4 21.04 1.34 -21.98
CA ALA A 4 20.63 2.59 -21.33
C ALA A 4 20.34 3.73 -22.34
N GLN A 5 20.85 3.65 -23.58
CA GLN A 5 20.44 4.56 -24.66
C GLN A 5 19.08 4.16 -25.25
N ASP A 6 18.75 2.87 -25.22
CA ASP A 6 17.44 2.38 -25.65
C ASP A 6 16.29 2.78 -24.69
N ALA A 7 16.57 2.99 -23.42
CA ALA A 7 15.54 3.44 -22.46
C ALA A 7 15.07 4.90 -22.70
N ARG A 8 15.86 5.73 -23.38
CA ARG A 8 15.43 7.06 -23.84
C ARG A 8 14.75 7.03 -25.20
N SER A 9 14.95 5.98 -26.00
CA SER A 9 14.50 5.87 -27.38
C SER A 9 13.09 5.31 -27.56
N THR A 10 12.50 4.68 -26.52
CA THR A 10 11.12 4.22 -26.50
C THR A 10 10.30 4.96 -25.43
N ALA A 11 10.37 6.29 -25.43
CA ALA A 11 9.41 7.09 -24.68
C ALA A 11 8.03 6.87 -25.31
N THR A 12 7.27 5.90 -24.82
CA THR A 12 5.85 5.78 -25.12
C THR A 12 5.24 7.13 -24.80
N LEU A 13 4.73 7.82 -25.82
CA LEU A 13 4.18 9.17 -25.69
C LEU A 13 3.00 9.08 -24.71
N LEU A 14 3.07 9.79 -23.60
CA LEU A 14 1.96 9.88 -22.66
C LEU A 14 0.88 10.76 -23.27
N LEU A 15 -0.14 10.15 -23.84
CA LEU A 15 -1.30 10.87 -24.35
C LEU A 15 -2.27 11.11 -23.19
N PRO A 16 -2.63 12.38 -22.90
CA PRO A 16 -3.65 12.67 -21.87
C PRO A 16 -4.96 11.97 -22.18
N ALA A 17 -5.63 11.51 -21.14
CA ALA A 17 -6.98 10.95 -21.20
C ALA A 17 -7.79 11.42 -20.00
N THR A 18 -9.10 11.34 -20.09
CA THR A 18 -10.03 11.70 -19.02
C THR A 18 -10.88 10.49 -18.69
N TYR A 19 -11.03 10.23 -17.41
CA TYR A 19 -11.85 9.17 -16.83
C TYR A 19 -12.92 9.81 -15.95
N THR A 20 -14.01 9.11 -15.70
CA THR A 20 -15.02 9.55 -14.74
C THR A 20 -14.77 8.91 -13.38
N VAL A 21 -15.28 9.52 -12.32
CA VAL A 21 -15.30 8.92 -10.98
C VAL A 21 -15.95 7.53 -11.00
N GLN A 22 -17.00 7.37 -11.83
CA GLN A 22 -17.67 6.08 -12.00
C GLN A 22 -16.73 5.01 -12.58
N GLU A 23 -15.93 5.35 -13.59
CA GLU A 23 -14.97 4.41 -14.19
C GLU A 23 -13.84 4.03 -13.23
N VAL A 24 -13.39 4.97 -12.38
CA VAL A 24 -12.26 4.75 -11.47
C VAL A 24 -12.69 4.07 -10.18
N PHE A 25 -13.79 4.50 -9.59
CA PHE A 25 -14.21 4.09 -8.24
C PHE A 25 -15.51 3.26 -8.20
N GLY A 26 -16.26 3.20 -9.32
CA GLY A 26 -17.53 2.49 -9.40
C GLY A 26 -18.73 3.27 -8.82
N PHE A 27 -18.54 4.49 -8.32
CA PHE A 27 -19.62 5.31 -7.77
C PHE A 27 -20.28 6.17 -8.87
N PRO A 28 -21.59 6.40 -8.82
CA PRO A 28 -22.33 7.11 -9.86
C PRO A 28 -21.98 8.61 -9.86
N SER A 29 -20.94 8.99 -10.59
CA SER A 29 -20.53 10.39 -10.79
C SER A 29 -19.79 10.53 -12.12
N GLN A 30 -20.13 11.59 -12.87
CA GLN A 30 -19.51 11.94 -14.15
C GLN A 30 -18.37 12.97 -13.97
N LEU A 31 -17.96 13.26 -12.74
CA LEU A 31 -16.85 14.19 -12.48
C LEU A 31 -15.58 13.68 -13.18
N PRO A 32 -14.92 14.53 -14.00
CA PRO A 32 -13.75 14.11 -14.77
C PRO A 32 -12.51 14.03 -13.90
N LEU A 33 -11.74 12.97 -14.11
CA LEU A 33 -10.43 12.74 -13.51
C LEU A 33 -9.38 12.64 -14.62
N ALA A 34 -8.25 13.30 -14.44
CA ALA A 34 -7.18 13.28 -15.42
C ALA A 34 -6.32 12.01 -15.27
N GLY A 35 -5.99 11.41 -16.41
CA GLY A 35 -5.12 10.25 -16.51
C GLY A 35 -4.43 10.22 -17.88
N PHE A 36 -4.04 9.03 -18.30
CA PHE A 36 -3.37 8.82 -19.59
C PHE A 36 -4.03 7.69 -20.40
N ALA A 37 -3.78 7.68 -21.70
CA ALA A 37 -4.20 6.60 -22.56
C ALA A 37 -3.51 5.28 -22.15
N PRO A 38 -4.19 4.12 -22.30
CA PRO A 38 -3.65 2.82 -21.93
C PRO A 38 -2.37 2.45 -22.71
N GLY A 39 -1.54 1.58 -22.13
CA GLY A 39 -0.43 0.92 -22.84
C GLY A 39 0.97 1.22 -22.30
N HIS A 40 1.11 2.09 -21.32
CA HIS A 40 2.43 2.35 -20.73
C HIS A 40 2.84 1.21 -19.76
N PRO A 41 4.07 0.65 -19.87
CA PRO A 41 4.50 -0.52 -19.11
C PRO A 41 4.64 -0.28 -17.60
N LEU A 42 4.75 0.98 -17.14
CA LEU A 42 4.83 1.34 -15.73
C LEU A 42 3.45 1.60 -15.10
N VAL A 43 2.35 1.43 -15.82
CA VAL A 43 1.02 1.47 -15.21
C VAL A 43 0.88 0.27 -14.27
N PRO A 44 0.54 0.47 -12.99
CA PRO A 44 0.40 -0.63 -12.06
C PRO A 44 -0.75 -1.55 -12.46
N LYS A 45 -0.64 -2.83 -12.09
CA LYS A 45 -1.75 -3.75 -12.26
C LYS A 45 -2.77 -3.53 -11.14
N ALA A 46 -4.04 -3.41 -11.52
CA ALA A 46 -5.13 -3.38 -10.56
C ALA A 46 -5.16 -4.67 -9.73
N THR A 47 -5.46 -4.55 -8.45
CA THR A 47 -5.65 -5.70 -7.56
C THR A 47 -6.97 -6.39 -7.89
N PRO A 48 -6.95 -7.68 -8.28
CA PRO A 48 -8.18 -8.40 -8.58
C PRO A 48 -9.15 -8.41 -7.40
N GLY A 49 -10.41 -8.06 -7.65
CA GLY A 49 -11.44 -8.05 -6.62
C GLY A 49 -11.35 -6.89 -5.62
N TYR A 50 -10.55 -5.86 -5.91
CA TYR A 50 -10.45 -4.67 -5.06
C TYR A 50 -11.82 -3.99 -4.92
N VAL A 51 -12.16 -3.60 -3.70
CA VAL A 51 -13.41 -2.91 -3.37
C VAL A 51 -13.06 -1.58 -2.72
N TRP A 52 -13.64 -0.51 -3.24
CA TRP A 52 -13.45 0.82 -2.68
C TRP A 52 -14.31 1.03 -1.43
N ASP A 53 -13.69 1.44 -0.34
CA ASP A 53 -14.41 2.12 0.74
C ASP A 53 -14.86 3.49 0.25
N ALA A 54 -16.12 3.84 0.49
CA ALA A 54 -16.73 5.06 -0.03
C ALA A 54 -16.07 6.35 0.52
N LYS A 55 -15.62 6.32 1.79
CA LYS A 55 -14.94 7.45 2.41
C LYS A 55 -13.58 7.66 1.75
N ILE A 56 -12.78 6.61 1.65
CA ILE A 56 -11.45 6.67 1.04
C ILE A 56 -11.55 7.08 -0.44
N ALA A 57 -12.54 6.57 -1.17
CA ALA A 57 -12.75 6.97 -2.56
C ALA A 57 -13.09 8.46 -2.69
N LYS A 58 -13.91 9.01 -1.77
CA LYS A 58 -14.23 10.43 -1.74
C LYS A 58 -12.98 11.27 -1.49
N ASP A 59 -12.16 10.90 -0.51
CA ASP A 59 -10.91 11.60 -0.21
C ASP A 59 -9.97 11.58 -1.45
N PHE A 60 -9.86 10.45 -2.15
CA PHE A 60 -9.11 10.37 -3.42
C PHE A 60 -9.70 11.26 -4.52
N VAL A 61 -11.03 11.33 -4.67
CA VAL A 61 -11.66 12.21 -5.68
C VAL A 61 -11.32 13.67 -5.38
N GLU A 62 -11.38 14.09 -4.12
CA GLU A 62 -11.00 15.42 -3.68
C GLU A 62 -9.55 15.74 -4.08
N TRP A 63 -8.62 14.90 -3.70
CA TRP A 63 -7.20 15.05 -4.01
C TRP A 63 -6.88 15.03 -5.51
N LEU A 64 -7.51 14.13 -6.28
CA LEU A 64 -7.29 13.99 -7.72
C LEU A 64 -7.83 15.15 -8.55
N THR A 65 -8.83 15.88 -8.04
CA THR A 65 -9.43 17.02 -8.71
C THR A 65 -8.69 18.34 -8.45
N GLU A 66 -7.80 18.38 -7.48
CA GLU A 66 -6.95 19.55 -7.26
C GLU A 66 -5.99 19.76 -8.45
N PRO A 67 -5.79 21.02 -8.90
CA PRO A 67 -4.86 21.31 -9.98
C PRO A 67 -3.42 20.92 -9.69
N ASN A 68 -2.98 21.10 -8.44
CA ASN A 68 -1.66 20.79 -7.94
C ASN A 68 -1.77 20.21 -6.52
N PRO A 69 -2.22 18.96 -6.37
CA PRO A 69 -2.48 18.38 -5.06
C PRO A 69 -1.19 18.22 -4.27
N ASP A 70 -1.21 18.54 -2.99
CA ASP A 70 -0.06 18.31 -2.11
C ASP A 70 0.32 16.82 -2.10
N PRO A 71 1.58 16.48 -1.85
CA PRO A 71 1.97 15.09 -1.64
C PRO A 71 1.20 14.50 -0.47
N LEU A 72 0.70 13.26 -0.60
CA LEU A 72 -0.01 12.57 0.47
C LEU A 72 0.94 11.84 1.42
N TRP A 73 0.63 11.88 2.73
CA TRP A 73 1.15 10.95 3.73
C TRP A 73 0.00 10.10 4.26
N ILE A 74 -0.09 8.83 3.81
CA ILE A 74 -1.15 7.92 4.23
C ILE A 74 -0.61 7.04 5.36
N ALA A 75 -0.99 7.36 6.60
CA ALA A 75 -0.66 6.57 7.78
C ALA A 75 -1.76 5.54 8.07
N GLY A 76 -1.37 4.41 8.65
CA GLY A 76 -2.35 3.39 9.09
C GLY A 76 -1.74 2.03 9.33
N PRO A 77 -2.47 1.08 9.91
CA PRO A 77 -1.94 -0.22 10.31
C PRO A 77 -1.47 -1.04 9.11
N THR A 78 -0.54 -1.96 9.36
CA THR A 78 -0.03 -2.88 8.33
C THR A 78 -1.18 -3.69 7.72
N GLY A 79 -1.17 -3.79 6.38
CA GLY A 79 -2.14 -4.61 5.64
C GLY A 79 -3.57 -4.07 5.59
N CYS A 80 -3.80 -2.77 5.89
CA CYS A 80 -5.11 -2.12 5.69
C CYS A 80 -5.36 -1.72 4.23
N GLY A 81 -4.34 -1.80 3.33
CA GLY A 81 -4.53 -1.58 1.90
C GLY A 81 -3.99 -0.25 1.36
N LYS A 82 -3.17 0.51 2.09
CA LYS A 82 -2.62 1.82 1.69
C LYS A 82 -2.01 1.82 0.28
N THR A 83 -1.01 0.97 0.08
CA THR A 83 -0.29 0.87 -1.21
C THR A 83 -1.20 0.31 -2.31
N ASP A 84 -2.10 -0.63 -1.96
CA ASP A 84 -3.04 -1.19 -2.92
C ASP A 84 -4.06 -0.14 -3.39
N ALA A 85 -4.54 0.75 -2.51
CA ALA A 85 -5.42 1.85 -2.88
C ALA A 85 -4.76 2.77 -3.92
N LEU A 86 -3.53 3.22 -3.67
CA LEU A 86 -2.75 4.04 -4.60
C LEU A 86 -2.53 3.33 -5.94
N LYS A 87 -2.15 2.04 -5.92
CA LYS A 87 -1.97 1.25 -7.14
C LYS A 87 -3.27 1.13 -7.95
N ASN A 88 -4.41 0.91 -7.29
CA ASN A 88 -5.69 0.77 -7.98
C ASN A 88 -6.16 2.11 -8.60
N VAL A 89 -5.97 3.24 -7.89
CA VAL A 89 -6.24 4.56 -8.47
C VAL A 89 -5.42 4.79 -9.74
N PHE A 90 -4.10 4.61 -9.66
CA PHE A 90 -3.22 4.88 -10.81
C PHE A 90 -3.38 3.84 -11.93
N ALA A 91 -3.75 2.60 -11.61
CA ALA A 91 -4.14 1.60 -12.60
C ALA A 91 -5.38 2.04 -13.39
N ALA A 92 -6.44 2.50 -12.69
CA ALA A 92 -7.68 2.94 -13.32
C ALA A 92 -7.49 4.20 -14.16
N LEU A 93 -6.63 5.13 -13.72
CA LEU A 93 -6.28 6.35 -14.46
C LEU A 93 -5.22 6.10 -15.55
N ASN A 94 -4.76 4.88 -15.75
CA ASN A 94 -3.63 4.54 -16.61
C ASN A 94 -2.39 5.42 -16.39
N THR A 95 -2.16 5.83 -15.15
CA THR A 95 -1.03 6.68 -14.77
C THR A 95 0.21 5.84 -14.50
N PRO A 96 1.29 5.99 -15.29
CA PRO A 96 2.56 5.33 -15.01
C PRO A 96 3.03 5.68 -13.60
N THR A 97 3.53 4.70 -12.86
CA THR A 97 3.83 4.85 -11.45
C THR A 97 5.23 4.31 -11.13
N VAL A 98 6.01 5.12 -10.44
CA VAL A 98 7.28 4.70 -9.84
C VAL A 98 7.05 4.48 -8.35
N ILE A 99 7.33 3.27 -7.88
CA ILE A 99 7.29 2.92 -6.47
C ILE A 99 8.72 2.93 -5.96
N VAL A 100 8.98 3.81 -5.01
CA VAL A 100 10.25 3.90 -4.31
C VAL A 100 10.11 3.11 -3.02
N SER A 101 10.93 2.09 -2.84
CA SER A 101 11.03 1.34 -1.59
C SER A 101 12.45 1.53 -1.08
N ALA A 102 12.62 2.34 -0.06
CA ALA A 102 13.91 2.56 0.56
C ALA A 102 14.12 1.59 1.73
N LYS A 103 15.38 1.40 2.05
CA LYS A 103 15.84 0.70 3.24
C LYS A 103 16.56 1.71 4.12
N SER A 104 16.81 1.37 5.37
CA SER A 104 17.62 2.22 6.27
C SER A 104 19.02 2.52 5.73
N SER A 105 19.54 1.66 4.84
CA SER A 105 20.84 1.83 4.17
C SER A 105 20.74 2.52 2.80
N THR A 106 19.57 2.95 2.37
CA THR A 106 19.40 3.66 1.09
C THR A 106 19.90 5.08 1.25
N GLU A 107 20.75 5.52 0.33
CA GLU A 107 21.25 6.88 0.28
C GLU A 107 20.48 7.73 -0.74
N PRO A 108 20.50 9.07 -0.64
CA PRO A 108 19.85 9.97 -1.60
C PRO A 108 20.23 9.68 -3.06
N ASP A 109 21.49 9.39 -3.32
CA ASP A 109 22.02 9.12 -4.66
C ASP A 109 21.43 7.85 -5.30
N ASP A 110 21.02 6.88 -4.49
CA ASP A 110 20.37 5.66 -5.00
C ASP A 110 19.00 5.95 -5.62
N ILE A 111 18.34 7.00 -5.17
CA ILE A 111 16.98 7.38 -5.57
C ILE A 111 16.99 8.52 -6.59
N LEU A 112 17.77 9.56 -6.32
CA LEU A 112 17.85 10.74 -7.19
C LEU A 112 18.71 10.50 -8.43
N GLY A 113 19.74 9.67 -8.31
CA GLY A 113 20.71 9.41 -9.35
C GLY A 113 22.12 9.74 -8.92
N ARG A 114 23.08 9.29 -9.68
CA ARG A 114 24.50 9.37 -9.32
C ARG A 114 25.40 9.71 -10.49
N VAL A 115 26.52 10.29 -10.16
CA VAL A 115 27.60 10.54 -11.11
C VAL A 115 28.27 9.21 -11.48
N GLN A 116 28.47 8.98 -12.78
CA GLN A 116 29.15 7.81 -13.33
C GLN A 116 30.24 8.24 -14.30
N LEU A 117 31.36 7.51 -14.29
CA LEU A 117 32.41 7.68 -15.30
C LEU A 117 32.05 6.82 -16.52
N ARG A 118 31.86 7.45 -17.69
CA ARG A 118 31.63 6.77 -18.97
C ARG A 118 32.54 7.33 -20.03
N ASN A 119 33.32 6.45 -20.67
CA ASN A 119 34.25 6.81 -21.74
C ASN A 119 35.19 7.97 -21.36
N GLY A 120 35.69 7.98 -20.13
CA GLY A 120 36.58 9.04 -19.61
C GLY A 120 35.90 10.34 -19.21
N ASN A 121 34.58 10.47 -19.39
CA ASN A 121 33.78 11.63 -18.98
C ASN A 121 32.89 11.31 -17.76
N THR A 122 32.78 12.27 -16.87
CA THR A 122 31.88 12.22 -15.76
C THR A 122 30.49 12.65 -16.23
N ILE A 123 29.49 11.78 -16.07
CA ILE A 123 28.09 12.07 -16.42
C ILE A 123 27.19 11.79 -15.23
N PHE A 124 26.16 12.61 -15.04
CA PHE A 124 25.10 12.30 -14.10
C PHE A 124 24.08 11.35 -14.76
N VAL A 125 23.72 10.28 -14.05
CA VAL A 125 22.67 9.34 -14.48
C VAL A 125 21.49 9.51 -13.53
N PRO A 126 20.40 10.15 -14.00
CA PRO A 126 19.24 10.39 -13.16
C PRO A 126 18.59 9.07 -12.73
N GLY A 127 18.15 9.02 -11.49
CA GLY A 127 17.35 7.93 -10.93
C GLY A 127 15.92 7.92 -11.46
N ASN A 128 15.22 6.83 -11.23
CA ASN A 128 13.83 6.67 -11.67
C ASN A 128 12.89 7.73 -11.09
N LEU A 129 13.20 8.26 -9.90
CA LEU A 129 12.42 9.30 -9.25
C LEU A 129 12.46 10.61 -10.05
N LEU A 130 13.64 11.05 -10.48
CA LEU A 130 13.77 12.27 -11.28
C LEU A 130 13.15 12.11 -12.67
N LEU A 131 13.23 10.92 -13.26
CA LEU A 131 12.57 10.62 -14.54
C LEU A 131 11.04 10.67 -14.37
N ALA A 132 10.50 10.11 -13.29
CA ALA A 132 9.08 10.17 -12.99
C ALA A 132 8.60 11.62 -12.79
N TYR A 133 9.39 12.41 -12.08
CA TYR A 133 9.13 13.81 -11.81
C TYR A 133 9.05 14.67 -13.09
N GLU A 134 9.99 14.47 -14.01
CA GLU A 134 10.01 15.15 -15.30
C GLU A 134 8.87 14.72 -16.23
N LYS A 135 8.50 13.43 -16.20
CA LYS A 135 7.52 12.83 -17.11
C LYS A 135 6.07 12.91 -16.62
N GLY A 136 5.84 13.29 -15.36
CA GLY A 136 4.50 13.32 -14.76
C GLY A 136 3.97 11.94 -14.39
N TYR A 137 4.85 10.99 -14.10
CA TYR A 137 4.44 9.71 -13.52
C TYR A 137 4.04 9.91 -12.06
N ALA A 138 3.14 9.08 -11.56
CA ALA A 138 2.89 9.05 -10.13
C ALA A 138 4.12 8.50 -9.37
N ILE A 139 4.37 9.04 -8.18
CA ILE A 139 5.45 8.60 -7.31
C ILE A 139 4.83 8.11 -6.01
N ILE A 140 5.14 6.88 -5.63
CA ILE A 140 4.75 6.28 -4.35
C ILE A 140 6.02 6.01 -3.54
N PHE A 141 6.17 6.67 -2.40
CA PHE A 141 7.16 6.35 -1.37
C PHE A 141 6.54 5.29 -0.45
N ASP A 142 6.88 4.03 -0.69
CA ASP A 142 6.27 2.91 0.04
C ASP A 142 7.03 2.64 1.34
N GLU A 143 6.29 2.53 2.46
CA GLU A 143 6.84 2.37 3.81
C GLU A 143 7.88 3.47 4.16
N ILE A 144 7.52 4.72 3.88
CA ILE A 144 8.43 5.89 4.01
C ILE A 144 8.99 6.05 5.42
N ASP A 145 8.26 5.62 6.44
CA ASP A 145 8.70 5.64 7.83
C ASP A 145 9.87 4.69 8.13
N GLY A 146 10.17 3.77 7.21
CA GLY A 146 11.41 2.96 7.24
C GLY A 146 12.62 3.61 6.57
N TYR A 147 12.46 4.78 5.92
CA TYR A 147 13.55 5.43 5.18
C TYR A 147 14.52 6.13 6.12
N ASN A 148 15.81 6.22 5.70
CA ASN A 148 16.71 7.19 6.30
C ASN A 148 16.13 8.61 6.12
N PRO A 149 16.01 9.42 7.20
CA PRO A 149 15.51 10.79 7.12
C PRO A 149 16.23 11.68 6.10
N GLU A 150 17.52 11.45 5.83
CA GLU A 150 18.31 12.18 4.84
C GLU A 150 17.78 12.02 3.42
N VAL A 151 17.24 10.83 3.09
CA VAL A 151 16.60 10.55 1.80
C VAL A 151 15.39 11.45 1.60
N LEU A 152 14.53 11.58 2.61
CA LEU A 152 13.37 12.45 2.52
C LEU A 152 13.76 13.93 2.45
N MET A 153 14.79 14.34 3.17
CA MET A 153 15.33 15.71 3.10
C MET A 153 15.85 16.04 1.70
N ALA A 154 16.56 15.13 1.05
CA ALA A 154 17.01 15.28 -0.32
C ALA A 154 15.84 15.41 -1.33
N CYS A 155 14.68 14.83 -1.02
CA CYS A 155 13.47 14.94 -1.84
C CYS A 155 12.66 16.21 -1.61
N HIS A 156 13.00 17.09 -0.66
CA HIS A 156 12.19 18.29 -0.32
C HIS A 156 11.87 19.13 -1.54
N ARG A 157 12.85 19.41 -2.42
CA ARG A 157 12.62 20.21 -3.62
C ARG A 157 11.65 19.55 -4.61
N LEU A 158 11.65 18.23 -4.66
CA LEU A 158 10.68 17.47 -5.48
C LEU A 158 9.27 17.56 -4.88
N LEU A 159 9.15 17.40 -3.56
CA LEU A 159 7.87 17.52 -2.86
C LEU A 159 7.25 18.92 -3.03
N GLU A 160 8.10 19.96 -3.07
CA GLU A 160 7.70 21.36 -3.33
C GLU A 160 7.47 21.67 -4.83
N ARG A 161 7.60 20.71 -5.72
CA ARG A 161 7.54 20.89 -7.19
C ARG A 161 8.48 21.97 -7.71
N ALA A 162 9.63 22.12 -7.08
CA ALA A 162 10.66 23.06 -7.48
C ALA A 162 11.50 22.53 -8.65
N VAL A 163 12.04 23.44 -9.43
CA VAL A 163 13.08 23.10 -10.41
C VAL A 163 14.33 22.58 -9.68
N VAL A 164 14.85 21.45 -10.10
CA VAL A 164 16.07 20.84 -9.54
C VAL A 164 17.20 21.00 -10.52
N THR A 165 18.32 21.55 -10.09
CA THR A 165 19.57 21.61 -10.86
C THR A 165 20.51 20.54 -10.33
N LEU A 166 20.99 19.70 -11.19
CA LEU A 166 21.94 18.61 -10.88
C LEU A 166 23.38 19.12 -10.91
N ASP A 167 24.30 18.36 -10.36
CA ASP A 167 25.72 18.75 -10.24
C ASP A 167 26.42 18.96 -11.60
N ASP A 168 25.92 18.35 -12.66
CA ASP A 168 26.41 18.55 -14.03
C ASP A 168 25.76 19.75 -14.75
N GLY A 169 24.95 20.53 -14.04
CA GLY A 169 24.22 21.67 -14.58
C GLY A 169 22.90 21.32 -15.29
N THR A 170 22.52 20.03 -15.38
CA THR A 170 21.24 19.62 -15.94
C THR A 170 20.08 20.15 -15.09
N VAL A 171 19.08 20.71 -15.76
CA VAL A 171 17.89 21.27 -15.08
C VAL A 171 16.70 20.34 -15.28
N ILE A 172 16.17 19.82 -14.21
CA ILE A 172 14.96 19.00 -14.16
C ILE A 172 13.78 19.86 -13.71
N LYS A 173 12.74 19.89 -14.54
CA LYS A 173 11.49 20.62 -14.24
C LYS A 173 10.39 19.62 -13.91
N PRO A 174 9.50 19.95 -12.96
CA PRO A 174 8.31 19.11 -12.72
C PRO A 174 7.41 19.10 -13.95
N ALA A 175 6.77 17.97 -14.20
CA ALA A 175 5.65 17.93 -15.11
C ALA A 175 4.52 18.86 -14.62
N SER A 176 3.65 19.31 -15.54
CA SER A 176 2.54 20.20 -15.21
C SER A 176 1.55 19.60 -14.20
N ARG A 177 1.47 18.28 -14.13
CA ARG A 177 0.74 17.51 -13.11
C ARG A 177 1.57 16.33 -12.70
N ILE A 178 1.69 16.13 -11.40
CA ILE A 178 2.39 14.99 -10.80
C ILE A 178 1.69 14.63 -9.49
N TYR A 179 1.43 13.34 -9.30
CA TYR A 179 0.91 12.81 -8.06
C TYR A 179 2.04 12.19 -7.24
N MET A 180 2.18 12.61 -6.00
CA MET A 180 3.15 12.05 -5.06
C MET A 180 2.42 11.57 -3.81
N ALA A 181 2.70 10.37 -3.37
CA ALA A 181 2.09 9.83 -2.15
C ALA A 181 3.11 8.99 -1.38
N ALA A 182 3.01 9.02 -0.08
CA ALA A 182 3.78 8.19 0.84
C ALA A 182 2.84 7.27 1.62
N THR A 183 3.23 6.02 1.82
CA THR A 183 2.57 5.10 2.75
C THR A 183 3.44 4.92 3.98
N ALA A 184 2.83 4.90 5.16
CA ALA A 184 3.51 4.74 6.43
C ALA A 184 2.67 3.91 7.40
N ASN A 185 3.31 3.23 8.34
CA ASN A 185 2.62 2.57 9.45
C ASN A 185 2.46 3.52 10.65
N THR A 186 3.21 4.62 10.67
CA THR A 186 3.23 5.64 11.70
C THR A 186 2.92 7.02 11.11
N ARG A 187 2.70 8.00 11.99
CA ARG A 187 2.54 9.40 11.58
C ARG A 187 3.86 10.12 11.32
N GLY A 188 5.00 9.42 11.51
CA GLY A 188 6.35 9.98 11.35
C GLY A 188 6.81 10.85 12.51
N ASP A 189 6.01 10.99 13.56
CA ASP A 189 6.26 11.81 14.75
C ASP A 189 6.81 11.02 15.95
N GLY A 190 7.09 9.73 15.76
CA GLY A 190 7.55 8.80 16.79
C GLY A 190 6.45 8.18 17.63
N GLN A 191 5.19 8.57 17.44
CA GLN A 191 4.07 7.91 18.11
C GLN A 191 3.74 6.58 17.43
N GLY A 192 3.50 5.53 18.23
CA GLY A 192 3.23 4.18 17.71
C GLY A 192 4.49 3.37 17.37
N SER A 193 5.69 3.89 17.66
CA SER A 193 6.96 3.17 17.44
C SER A 193 7.10 1.89 18.29
N ASP A 194 6.39 1.78 19.39
CA ASP A 194 6.42 0.59 20.25
C ASP A 194 5.92 -0.67 19.52
N VAL A 195 5.02 -0.52 18.55
CA VAL A 195 4.50 -1.60 17.72
C VAL A 195 5.33 -1.79 16.44
N TYR A 196 5.91 -0.70 15.93
CA TYR A 196 6.68 -0.65 14.68
C TYR A 196 8.12 -0.24 14.94
N THR A 197 8.95 -1.18 15.43
CA THR A 197 10.32 -0.94 15.93
C THR A 197 11.34 -0.49 14.88
N ALA A 198 11.02 -0.57 13.60
CA ALA A 198 11.92 -0.20 12.50
C ALA A 198 11.53 1.13 11.83
N THR A 199 10.79 1.99 12.52
CA THR A 199 10.35 3.28 11.96
C THR A 199 11.21 4.44 12.46
N ASN A 200 11.42 5.42 11.59
CA ASN A 200 12.19 6.62 11.88
C ASN A 200 11.27 7.80 12.23
N ILE A 201 11.80 8.72 13.03
CA ILE A 201 11.16 9.99 13.33
C ILE A 201 11.64 11.03 12.31
N PHE A 202 10.70 11.69 11.65
CA PHE A 202 10.99 12.75 10.71
C PHE A 202 10.83 14.12 11.36
N ASN A 203 11.63 15.08 10.88
CA ASN A 203 11.49 16.45 11.34
C ASN A 203 10.16 17.05 10.85
N LEU A 204 9.66 18.03 11.61
CA LEU A 204 8.39 18.69 11.31
C LEU A 204 8.38 19.38 9.94
N ALA A 205 9.53 19.88 9.49
CA ALA A 205 9.64 20.52 8.18
C ALA A 205 9.40 19.52 7.03
N SER A 206 9.89 18.28 7.15
CA SER A 206 9.60 17.21 6.19
C SER A 206 8.11 16.85 6.20
N LEU A 207 7.53 16.68 7.39
CA LEU A 207 6.14 16.26 7.55
C LEU A 207 5.13 17.33 7.08
N ASN A 208 5.48 18.63 7.17
CA ASN A 208 4.62 19.73 6.74
C ASN A 208 4.50 19.88 5.21
N ARG A 209 5.26 19.10 4.43
CA ARG A 209 5.16 19.05 2.97
C ARG A 209 4.10 18.08 2.47
N PHE A 210 3.44 17.38 3.39
CA PHE A 210 2.43 16.37 3.05
C PHE A 210 1.06 16.75 3.61
N GLU A 211 0.05 16.54 2.81
CA GLU A 211 -1.31 16.36 3.28
C GLU A 211 -1.39 15.02 4.01
N LYS A 212 -2.00 14.96 5.19
CA LYS A 212 -1.98 13.78 6.06
C LYS A 212 -3.33 13.09 6.07
N TRP A 213 -3.32 11.82 5.68
CA TRP A 213 -4.48 10.95 5.75
C TRP A 213 -4.26 9.82 6.74
N GLU A 214 -5.33 9.42 7.39
CA GLU A 214 -5.35 8.23 8.24
C GLU A 214 -6.24 7.17 7.60
N MET A 215 -5.66 6.01 7.31
CA MET A 215 -6.35 4.88 6.74
C MET A 215 -6.41 3.75 7.76
N THR A 216 -7.62 3.26 8.03
CA THR A 216 -7.86 2.14 8.95
C THR A 216 -8.21 0.88 8.17
N TYR A 217 -8.48 -0.22 8.87
CA TYR A 217 -9.06 -1.40 8.22
C TYR A 217 -10.43 -1.05 7.62
N PRO A 218 -10.77 -1.63 6.45
CA PRO A 218 -12.06 -1.41 5.83
C PRO A 218 -13.22 -1.81 6.76
N PRO A 219 -14.40 -1.18 6.61
CA PRO A 219 -15.61 -1.65 7.27
C PRO A 219 -15.93 -3.13 6.95
N ALA A 220 -16.67 -3.79 7.84
CA ALA A 220 -16.97 -5.23 7.69
C ALA A 220 -17.63 -5.54 6.34
N GLU A 221 -18.54 -4.70 5.88
CA GLU A 221 -19.25 -4.85 4.61
C GLU A 221 -18.28 -4.84 3.40
N VAL A 222 -17.26 -4.00 3.47
CA VAL A 222 -16.22 -3.93 2.42
C VAL A 222 -15.32 -5.17 2.47
N GLU A 223 -14.95 -5.64 3.67
CA GLU A 223 -14.17 -6.87 3.82
C GLU A 223 -14.96 -8.10 3.35
N GLU A 224 -16.27 -8.18 3.66
CA GLU A 224 -17.15 -9.23 3.13
C GLU A 224 -17.17 -9.23 1.61
N GLN A 225 -17.27 -8.05 0.99
CA GLN A 225 -17.24 -7.91 -0.47
C GLN A 225 -15.90 -8.32 -1.07
N ILE A 226 -14.76 -7.97 -0.42
CA ILE A 226 -13.42 -8.39 -0.84
C ILE A 226 -13.32 -9.92 -0.81
N LEU A 227 -13.80 -10.56 0.26
CA LEU A 227 -13.79 -12.02 0.37
C LEU A 227 -14.72 -12.65 -0.68
N GLU A 228 -15.93 -12.12 -0.89
CA GLU A 228 -16.86 -12.59 -1.91
C GLU A 228 -16.24 -12.50 -3.31
N ASN A 229 -15.67 -11.36 -3.69
CA ASN A 229 -15.00 -11.19 -4.99
C ASN A 229 -13.82 -12.16 -5.18
N THR A 230 -13.15 -12.52 -4.09
CA THR A 230 -11.97 -13.41 -4.16
C THR A 230 -12.33 -14.89 -4.12
N PHE A 231 -13.38 -15.28 -3.37
CA PHE A 231 -13.67 -16.67 -3.03
C PHE A 231 -15.08 -17.13 -3.45
N SER A 232 -15.80 -16.32 -4.25
CA SER A 232 -17.11 -16.70 -4.79
C SER A 232 -17.11 -18.10 -5.39
N GLY A 233 -18.10 -18.92 -5.05
CA GLY A 233 -18.20 -20.32 -5.46
C GLY A 233 -17.21 -21.29 -4.79
N LYS A 234 -16.28 -20.81 -3.95
CA LYS A 234 -15.30 -21.64 -3.24
C LYS A 234 -15.51 -21.66 -1.73
N LEU A 235 -16.01 -20.57 -1.16
CA LEU A 235 -16.43 -20.45 0.24
C LEU A 235 -17.89 -20.03 0.29
N GLN A 236 -18.62 -20.54 1.29
CA GLN A 236 -19.99 -20.08 1.55
C GLN A 236 -19.97 -18.68 2.15
N THR A 237 -20.95 -17.85 1.82
CA THR A 237 -21.08 -16.48 2.33
C THR A 237 -21.15 -16.45 3.85
N THR A 238 -21.79 -17.43 4.49
CA THR A 238 -21.85 -17.56 5.96
C THR A 238 -20.47 -17.73 6.58
N ILE A 239 -19.57 -18.45 5.94
CA ILE A 239 -18.18 -18.66 6.39
C ILE A 239 -17.41 -17.36 6.25
N MET A 240 -17.52 -16.66 5.11
CA MET A 240 -16.84 -15.38 4.88
C MET A 240 -17.30 -14.32 5.89
N LYS A 241 -18.58 -14.25 6.20
CA LYS A 241 -19.10 -13.36 7.27
C LYS A 241 -18.55 -13.70 8.65
N ALA A 242 -18.48 -14.99 9.00
CA ALA A 242 -17.87 -15.43 10.25
C ALA A 242 -16.38 -15.12 10.33
N MET A 243 -15.64 -15.20 9.21
CA MET A 243 -14.25 -14.79 9.12
C MET A 243 -14.07 -13.29 9.38
N VAL A 244 -14.87 -12.44 8.75
CA VAL A 244 -14.83 -10.98 8.93
C VAL A 244 -15.21 -10.61 10.38
N LYS A 245 -16.25 -11.24 10.94
CA LYS A 245 -16.63 -11.03 12.33
C LYS A 245 -15.49 -11.41 13.28
N THR A 246 -14.83 -12.55 13.06
CA THR A 246 -13.67 -12.97 13.85
C THR A 246 -12.53 -11.97 13.73
N ALA A 247 -12.26 -11.42 12.54
CA ALA A 247 -11.25 -10.39 12.37
C ALA A 247 -11.58 -9.11 13.15
N THR A 248 -12.84 -8.70 13.16
CA THR A 248 -13.31 -7.55 13.95
C THR A 248 -13.09 -7.78 15.44
N ASP A 249 -13.42 -8.98 15.93
CA ASP A 249 -13.24 -9.32 17.35
C ASP A 249 -11.74 -9.39 17.73
N ILE A 250 -10.87 -9.92 16.87
CA ILE A 250 -9.40 -9.93 17.07
C ILE A 250 -8.85 -8.50 17.10
N ARG A 251 -9.28 -7.62 16.22
CA ARG A 251 -8.85 -6.21 16.21
C ARG A 251 -9.28 -5.48 17.47
N ARG A 252 -10.48 -5.79 18.00
CA ARG A 252 -10.93 -5.28 19.30
C ARG A 252 -10.04 -5.81 20.43
N ALA A 253 -9.76 -7.12 20.46
CA ALA A 253 -8.85 -7.70 21.45
C ALA A 253 -7.45 -7.07 21.41
N TYR A 254 -6.97 -6.68 20.22
CA TYR A 254 -5.73 -5.92 20.08
C TYR A 254 -5.82 -4.52 20.71
N LEU A 255 -6.89 -3.79 20.46
CA LEU A 255 -7.09 -2.46 21.06
C LEU A 255 -7.22 -2.54 22.59
N ASP A 256 -7.78 -3.63 23.11
CA ASP A 256 -7.91 -3.91 24.53
C ASP A 256 -6.61 -4.45 25.17
N GLY A 257 -5.52 -4.58 24.40
CA GLY A 257 -4.22 -5.08 24.87
C GLY A 257 -4.13 -6.60 25.07
N ASN A 258 -5.14 -7.36 24.63
CA ASN A 258 -5.22 -8.82 24.78
C ASN A 258 -4.62 -9.61 23.61
N CYS A 259 -4.21 -8.94 22.55
CA CYS A 259 -3.56 -9.53 21.38
C CYS A 259 -2.37 -8.65 20.95
N PRO A 260 -1.21 -9.23 20.58
CA PRO A 260 -0.01 -8.46 20.26
C PRO A 260 -0.09 -7.72 18.92
N GLY A 261 -1.05 -8.07 18.07
CA GLY A 261 -1.25 -7.42 16.77
C GLY A 261 -2.63 -7.66 16.18
N PRO A 262 -3.09 -6.76 15.31
CA PRO A 262 -4.37 -6.92 14.63
C PRO A 262 -4.25 -7.84 13.42
N ILE A 263 -5.30 -8.60 13.14
CA ILE A 263 -5.41 -9.35 11.88
C ILE A 263 -5.69 -8.41 10.71
N SER A 264 -4.89 -8.50 9.65
CA SER A 264 -5.02 -7.65 8.46
C SER A 264 -5.95 -8.27 7.40
N VAL A 265 -6.36 -7.45 6.40
CA VAL A 265 -7.08 -7.96 5.21
C VAL A 265 -6.23 -9.00 4.46
N ARG A 266 -4.91 -8.82 4.42
CA ARG A 266 -3.97 -9.78 3.82
C ARG A 266 -4.01 -11.13 4.54
N ASP A 267 -4.13 -11.12 5.88
CA ASP A 267 -4.25 -12.35 6.68
C ASP A 267 -5.62 -13.00 6.48
N LEU A 268 -6.70 -12.23 6.40
CA LEU A 268 -8.03 -12.75 6.04
C LEU A 268 -8.02 -13.47 4.68
N LEU A 269 -7.43 -12.86 3.66
CA LEU A 269 -7.30 -13.46 2.34
C LEU A 269 -6.39 -14.71 2.37
N ARG A 270 -5.34 -14.69 3.19
CA ARG A 270 -4.49 -15.87 3.42
C ARG A 270 -5.26 -16.98 4.09
N TRP A 271 -6.04 -16.66 5.13
CA TRP A 271 -6.89 -17.62 5.83
C TRP A 271 -7.87 -18.30 4.89
N GLY A 272 -8.63 -17.55 4.09
CA GLY A 272 -9.56 -18.10 3.10
C GLY A 272 -8.88 -19.03 2.12
N ARG A 273 -7.73 -18.65 1.54
CA ARG A 273 -6.96 -19.55 0.64
C ARG A 273 -6.51 -20.82 1.33
N LYS A 274 -6.01 -20.72 2.58
CA LYS A 274 -5.56 -21.89 3.35
C LYS A 274 -6.72 -22.79 3.78
N LEU A 275 -7.87 -22.21 4.06
CA LEU A 275 -9.09 -22.97 4.41
C LEU A 275 -9.57 -23.82 3.23
N ILE A 276 -9.62 -23.25 2.03
CA ILE A 276 -9.97 -24.01 0.80
C ILE A 276 -8.97 -25.15 0.57
N GLN A 277 -7.67 -24.89 0.74
CA GLN A 277 -6.64 -25.92 0.59
C GLN A 277 -6.79 -27.03 1.62
N ALA A 278 -7.08 -26.70 2.89
CA ALA A 278 -7.25 -27.65 3.98
C ALA A 278 -8.49 -28.55 3.76
N TRP A 279 -9.61 -27.97 3.28
CA TRP A 279 -10.79 -28.74 2.93
C TRP A 279 -10.55 -29.70 1.77
N ASN A 280 -9.88 -29.25 0.73
CA ASN A 280 -9.56 -30.11 -0.43
C ASN A 280 -8.67 -31.30 -0.03
N ARG A 281 -7.82 -31.15 1.00
CA ARG A 281 -6.99 -32.24 1.54
C ARG A 281 -7.69 -33.07 2.60
N LYS A 282 -8.90 -32.68 3.04
CA LYS A 282 -9.64 -33.28 4.15
C LYS A 282 -8.83 -33.28 5.46
N ASP A 283 -8.15 -32.16 5.73
CA ASP A 283 -7.37 -31.98 6.95
C ASP A 283 -8.28 -32.07 8.19
N VAL A 284 -7.72 -32.54 9.31
CA VAL A 284 -8.39 -32.48 10.62
C VAL A 284 -8.41 -31.04 11.10
N ALA A 285 -9.56 -30.55 11.59
CA ALA A 285 -9.76 -29.18 12.05
C ALA A 285 -9.30 -28.09 11.03
N PRO A 286 -9.78 -28.14 9.77
CA PRO A 286 -9.29 -27.30 8.67
C PRO A 286 -9.42 -25.79 8.97
N LEU A 287 -10.45 -25.39 9.69
CA LEU A 287 -10.72 -24.00 10.06
C LEU A 287 -9.60 -23.43 10.94
N TYR A 288 -9.24 -24.12 12.00
CA TYR A 288 -8.21 -23.68 12.97
C TYR A 288 -6.79 -23.78 12.39
N HIS A 289 -6.47 -24.91 11.74
CA HIS A 289 -5.18 -25.07 11.08
C HIS A 289 -4.92 -24.00 10.00
N SER A 290 -5.94 -23.63 9.24
CA SER A 290 -5.80 -22.58 8.22
C SER A 290 -5.64 -21.22 8.83
N PHE A 291 -6.34 -20.91 9.94
CA PHE A 291 -6.19 -19.68 10.71
C PHE A 291 -4.78 -19.59 11.32
N ASP A 292 -4.32 -20.66 11.96
CA ASP A 292 -2.98 -20.68 12.57
C ASP A 292 -1.89 -20.41 11.54
N LYS A 293 -1.99 -20.98 10.34
CA LYS A 293 -1.05 -20.70 9.23
C LYS A 293 -1.16 -19.28 8.67
N ALA A 294 -2.30 -18.64 8.85
CA ALA A 294 -2.50 -17.27 8.38
C ALA A 294 -2.05 -16.24 9.43
N PHE A 295 -2.32 -16.50 10.71
CA PHE A 295 -2.13 -15.56 11.80
C PHE A 295 -1.69 -16.22 13.12
N GLY A 296 -2.37 -17.30 13.56
CA GLY A 296 -2.25 -17.86 14.92
C GLY A 296 -0.86 -18.33 15.32
N PHE A 297 -0.03 -18.83 14.40
CA PHE A 297 1.34 -19.22 14.70
C PHE A 297 2.30 -18.05 14.96
N GLY A 298 1.86 -16.82 14.69
CA GLY A 298 2.63 -15.60 14.99
C GLY A 298 2.44 -15.08 16.41
N VAL A 299 1.59 -15.70 17.24
CA VAL A 299 1.29 -15.27 18.61
C VAL A 299 1.59 -16.36 19.63
N ASP A 300 1.70 -15.94 20.91
CA ASP A 300 1.88 -16.86 22.03
C ASP A 300 0.78 -17.94 22.09
N PRO A 301 1.07 -19.19 22.53
CA PRO A 301 0.08 -20.27 22.63
C PRO A 301 -1.17 -19.92 23.44
N HIS A 302 -1.06 -19.16 24.54
CA HIS A 302 -2.22 -18.74 25.36
C HIS A 302 -3.09 -17.75 24.60
N VAL A 303 -2.46 -16.77 23.93
CA VAL A 303 -3.19 -15.83 23.05
C VAL A 303 -3.87 -16.60 21.92
N ARG A 304 -3.17 -17.56 21.30
CA ARG A 304 -3.75 -18.40 20.25
C ARG A 304 -4.96 -19.19 20.72
N ALA A 305 -4.95 -19.73 21.96
CA ALA A 305 -6.10 -20.40 22.54
C ALA A 305 -7.30 -19.44 22.71
N MET A 306 -7.07 -18.23 23.15
CA MET A 306 -8.11 -17.19 23.21
C MET A 306 -8.65 -16.86 21.83
N LEU A 307 -7.80 -16.74 20.81
CA LEU A 307 -8.23 -16.51 19.43
C LEU A 307 -9.06 -17.68 18.87
N HIS A 308 -8.69 -18.92 19.21
CA HIS A 308 -9.50 -20.10 18.87
C HIS A 308 -10.88 -20.07 19.52
N THR A 309 -11.02 -19.51 20.73
CA THR A 309 -12.33 -19.31 21.37
C THR A 309 -13.20 -18.31 20.61
N LEU A 310 -12.61 -17.24 20.06
CA LEU A 310 -13.32 -16.30 19.18
C LEU A 310 -13.81 -17.00 17.89
N ILE A 311 -12.97 -17.86 17.29
CA ILE A 311 -13.35 -18.64 16.12
C ILE A 311 -14.50 -19.60 16.50
N GLN A 312 -14.39 -20.32 17.62
CA GLN A 312 -15.45 -21.20 18.08
C GLN A 312 -16.78 -20.47 18.25
N THR A 313 -16.76 -19.29 18.85
CA THR A 313 -17.95 -18.45 19.06
C THR A 313 -18.60 -18.02 17.74
N ASN A 314 -17.79 -17.64 16.75
CA ASN A 314 -18.30 -17.10 15.49
C ASN A 314 -18.67 -18.17 14.46
N PHE A 315 -18.07 -19.34 14.53
CA PHE A 315 -18.31 -20.45 13.58
C PHE A 315 -19.14 -21.60 14.16
N GLY A 316 -19.28 -21.69 15.48
CA GLY A 316 -19.96 -22.79 16.15
C GLY A 316 -19.22 -24.13 16.08
N VAL A 317 -17.93 -24.14 15.73
CA VAL A 317 -17.10 -25.33 15.60
C VAL A 317 -16.17 -25.44 16.81
N PRO A 318 -16.14 -26.57 17.55
CA PRO A 318 -15.28 -26.73 18.72
C PRO A 318 -13.80 -26.51 18.42
N ALA A 319 -13.09 -25.81 19.31
CA ALA A 319 -11.67 -25.59 19.18
C ALA A 319 -10.87 -26.86 19.51
N PRO A 320 -9.80 -27.17 18.74
CA PRO A 320 -8.87 -28.23 19.12
C PRO A 320 -8.06 -27.82 20.35
N GLN A 321 -7.60 -28.80 21.14
CA GLN A 321 -6.67 -28.55 22.22
C GLN A 321 -5.33 -28.05 21.66
N ILE A 322 -4.73 -27.06 22.33
CA ILE A 322 -3.39 -26.53 21.99
C ILE A 322 -2.41 -27.14 23.00
N GLU A 323 -1.37 -27.82 22.51
CA GLU A 323 -0.31 -28.33 23.36
C GLU A 323 0.32 -27.24 24.23
N GLY A 324 0.48 -27.51 25.53
CA GLY A 324 1.08 -26.56 26.49
C GLY A 324 0.15 -25.52 27.05
N VAL A 325 -1.14 -25.53 26.69
CA VAL A 325 -2.17 -24.66 27.29
C VAL A 325 -3.13 -25.53 28.09
N THR A 326 -3.15 -25.36 29.42
CA THR A 326 -4.16 -25.98 30.31
C THR A 326 -5.47 -25.20 30.16
N PRO A 327 -6.62 -25.92 30.11
CA PRO A 327 -7.94 -25.27 29.98
C PRO A 327 -8.25 -24.33 31.13
#